data_ba0c9f5e91d8b54868af89181c4ddd3c
#
_entry.id   ba0c9f5e91d8b54868af89181c4ddd3c
#
_cell.length_a   1.000
_cell.length_b   1.000
_cell.length_c   1.000
_cell.angle_alpha   90.00
_cell.angle_beta   90.00
_cell.angle_gamma   90.00
#
_symmetry.space_group_name_H-M   'P 1'
#
loop_
_entity.id
_entity.type
_entity.pdbx_description
1 polymer ?
#
loop_
_entity_poly.entity_id
_entity_poly.type
_entity_poly.pdbx_seq_one_letter_code
_entity_poly.pdbx_strand_id
1 'polypeptide(L)'
;MAKILVERRIKALVIACNTATTAALPFLQSMLPDLPVLGVVVPGAQAAVAATRNQRVLVLATETTIAAGAYQNLIKAQCPKAVVNTQACSVLVALAEEGMTDNPVALEALKHYLGNFTTEDTILLGCTHFPVFKKALEHLVPEGVQVVDSAQATAQALKELLRQNELITMSEGVGTIHYLVTDSINRFQRVGAIFLGTSLNAEAIELVDAC
;
A
#
# COMPACT_ATOMS: atom_id res chain seq x y z
N MET A 1 -17.64 -4.48 -3.12
CA MET A 1 -16.47 -5.15 -3.77
C MET A 1 -16.16 -6.54 -3.21
N ALA A 2 -15.91 -6.74 -1.91
CA ALA A 2 -15.56 -8.09 -1.38
C ALA A 2 -16.57 -9.18 -1.79
N LYS A 3 -17.87 -8.91 -1.69
CA LYS A 3 -18.93 -9.82 -2.12
C LYS A 3 -18.78 -10.25 -3.59
N ILE A 4 -18.57 -9.30 -4.50
CA ILE A 4 -18.36 -9.57 -5.94
C ILE A 4 -17.16 -10.49 -6.16
N LEU A 5 -16.05 -10.26 -5.45
CA LEU A 5 -14.86 -11.10 -5.56
C LEU A 5 -15.10 -12.51 -5.02
N VAL A 6 -15.82 -12.65 -3.90
CA VAL A 6 -16.21 -13.97 -3.33
C VAL A 6 -17.09 -14.75 -4.30
N GLU A 7 -18.08 -14.11 -4.93
CA GLU A 7 -18.92 -14.73 -5.97
C GLU A 7 -18.10 -15.24 -7.17
N ARG A 8 -16.93 -14.66 -7.43
CA ARG A 8 -15.95 -15.11 -8.43
C ARG A 8 -15.00 -16.20 -7.92
N ARG A 9 -15.26 -16.77 -6.74
CA ARG A 9 -14.52 -17.92 -6.17
C ARG A 9 -13.03 -17.65 -6.00
N ILE A 10 -12.68 -16.47 -5.49
CA ILE A 10 -11.29 -16.14 -5.17
C ILE A 10 -10.73 -17.06 -4.08
N LYS A 11 -9.44 -17.36 -4.12
CA LYS A 11 -8.73 -18.18 -3.13
C LYS A 11 -8.25 -17.40 -1.93
N ALA A 12 -8.04 -16.10 -2.08
CA ALA A 12 -7.63 -15.18 -1.02
C ALA A 12 -8.07 -13.76 -1.38
N LEU A 13 -8.25 -12.92 -0.38
CA LEU A 13 -8.56 -11.50 -0.51
C LEU A 13 -7.41 -10.67 0.05
N VAL A 14 -6.87 -9.75 -0.75
CA VAL A 14 -5.88 -8.76 -0.29
C VAL A 14 -6.50 -7.38 -0.28
N ILE A 15 -6.51 -6.74 0.90
CA ILE A 15 -6.92 -5.34 1.04
C ILE A 15 -5.66 -4.48 0.82
N ALA A 16 -5.44 -4.04 -0.42
CA ALA A 16 -4.23 -3.31 -0.81
C ALA A 16 -4.22 -1.85 -0.34
N CYS A 17 -5.37 -1.25 -0.03
CA CYS A 17 -5.46 0.10 0.53
C CYS A 17 -5.17 0.10 2.03
N ASN A 18 -4.23 0.94 2.48
CA ASN A 18 -3.88 1.06 3.91
C ASN A 18 -5.06 1.53 4.75
N THR A 19 -5.77 2.57 4.32
CA THR A 19 -6.97 3.08 4.99
C THR A 19 -8.06 2.01 5.07
N ALA A 20 -8.32 1.29 3.98
CA ALA A 20 -9.31 0.21 3.98
C ALA A 20 -8.87 -0.97 4.86
N THR A 21 -7.58 -1.29 4.92
CA THR A 21 -7.04 -2.31 5.82
C THR A 21 -7.33 -1.94 7.27
N THR A 22 -7.04 -0.72 7.71
CA THR A 22 -7.27 -0.29 9.09
C THR A 22 -8.75 -0.28 9.47
N ALA A 23 -9.62 0.04 8.53
CA ALA A 23 -11.06 0.16 8.76
C ALA A 23 -11.81 -1.20 8.67
N ALA A 24 -11.44 -2.08 7.75
CA ALA A 24 -12.27 -3.19 7.35
C ALA A 24 -11.66 -4.59 7.56
N LEU A 25 -10.35 -4.72 7.78
CA LEU A 25 -9.71 -6.04 7.86
C LEU A 25 -10.32 -6.96 8.93
N PRO A 26 -10.49 -6.55 10.21
CA PRO A 26 -11.06 -7.44 11.22
C PRO A 26 -12.50 -7.86 10.91
N PHE A 27 -13.29 -6.92 10.36
CA PHE A 27 -14.66 -7.21 9.95
C PHE A 27 -14.71 -8.22 8.81
N LEU A 28 -13.89 -8.05 7.76
CA LEU A 28 -13.87 -8.97 6.62
C LEU A 28 -13.34 -10.37 7.02
N GLN A 29 -12.35 -10.43 7.91
CA GLN A 29 -11.88 -11.71 8.45
C GLN A 29 -12.97 -12.46 9.24
N SER A 30 -13.79 -11.75 10.01
CA SER A 30 -14.91 -12.35 10.74
C SER A 30 -16.06 -12.78 9.84
N MET A 31 -16.32 -12.04 8.76
CA MET A 31 -17.39 -12.33 7.80
C MET A 31 -17.03 -13.43 6.79
N LEU A 32 -15.76 -13.68 6.59
CA LEU A 32 -15.22 -14.62 5.59
C LEU A 32 -14.26 -15.62 6.25
N PRO A 33 -14.73 -16.43 7.23
CA PRO A 33 -13.84 -17.28 8.05
C PRO A 33 -13.10 -18.34 7.22
N ASP A 34 -13.68 -18.79 6.11
CA ASP A 34 -13.11 -19.82 5.23
C ASP A 34 -12.24 -19.22 4.11
N LEU A 35 -12.16 -17.90 4.00
CA LEU A 35 -11.37 -17.21 2.98
C LEU A 35 -10.19 -16.49 3.64
N PRO A 36 -8.94 -16.80 3.29
CA PRO A 36 -7.80 -16.04 3.77
C PRO A 36 -7.88 -14.56 3.37
N VAL A 37 -7.92 -13.65 4.35
CA VAL A 37 -7.96 -12.19 4.13
C VAL A 37 -6.71 -11.56 4.69
N LEU A 38 -5.94 -10.89 3.84
CA LEU A 38 -4.69 -10.20 4.15
C LEU A 38 -4.83 -8.69 3.95
N GLY A 39 -4.34 -7.90 4.91
CA GLY A 39 -4.20 -6.45 4.77
C GLY A 39 -2.73 -6.04 4.64
N VAL A 40 -2.46 -4.89 4.06
CA VAL A 40 -1.11 -4.41 3.75
C VAL A 40 -0.36 -3.76 4.92
N VAL A 41 -1.06 -3.44 6.02
CA VAL A 41 -0.47 -2.66 7.12
C VAL A 41 0.52 -3.47 7.95
N VAL A 42 0.21 -4.74 8.25
CA VAL A 42 1.14 -5.63 8.97
C VAL A 42 2.42 -5.88 8.17
N PRO A 43 2.36 -6.31 6.89
CA PRO A 43 3.56 -6.45 6.07
C PRO A 43 4.36 -5.14 5.92
N GLY A 44 3.69 -3.99 5.79
CA GLY A 44 4.35 -2.68 5.73
C GLY A 44 5.09 -2.34 7.03
N ALA A 45 4.50 -2.59 8.19
CA ALA A 45 5.18 -2.41 9.48
C ALA A 45 6.40 -3.32 9.62
N GLN A 46 6.30 -4.58 9.18
CA GLN A 46 7.42 -5.53 9.16
C GLN A 46 8.55 -5.04 8.24
N ALA A 47 8.23 -4.52 7.05
CA ALA A 47 9.21 -3.96 6.14
C ALA A 47 9.95 -2.76 6.77
N ALA A 48 9.25 -1.87 7.47
CA ALA A 48 9.87 -0.74 8.16
C ALA A 48 10.78 -1.18 9.30
N VAL A 49 10.37 -2.16 10.11
CA VAL A 49 11.20 -2.72 11.19
C VAL A 49 12.43 -3.41 10.65
N ALA A 50 12.31 -4.12 9.54
CA ALA A 50 13.45 -4.79 8.89
C ALA A 50 14.45 -3.81 8.26
N ALA A 51 13.98 -2.63 7.82
CA ALA A 51 14.82 -1.63 7.16
C ALA A 51 15.58 -0.72 8.15
N THR A 52 14.93 -0.38 9.29
CA THR A 52 15.53 0.59 10.23
C THR A 52 16.72 0.01 10.98
N ARG A 53 17.78 0.80 11.13
CA ARG A 53 18.98 0.48 11.90
C ARG A 53 19.07 1.26 13.20
N ASN A 54 18.53 2.50 13.22
CA ASN A 54 18.54 3.37 14.40
C ASN A 54 17.21 3.39 15.17
N GLN A 55 16.24 2.57 14.73
CA GLN A 55 14.91 2.44 15.33
C GLN A 55 14.07 3.73 15.25
N ARG A 56 14.33 4.57 14.26
CA ARG A 56 13.58 5.81 14.03
C ARG A 56 12.94 5.77 12.65
N VAL A 57 11.61 5.72 12.64
CA VAL A 57 10.80 5.56 11.43
C VAL A 57 9.86 6.74 11.27
N LEU A 58 9.82 7.33 10.08
CA LEU A 58 8.78 8.26 9.67
C LEU A 58 7.74 7.51 8.82
N VAL A 59 6.47 7.58 9.21
CA VAL A 59 5.36 7.03 8.44
C VAL A 59 4.65 8.16 7.70
N LEU A 60 4.68 8.12 6.37
CA LEU A 60 3.88 9.00 5.50
C LEU A 60 2.60 8.25 5.12
N ALA A 61 1.44 8.77 5.45
CA ALA A 61 0.16 8.12 5.14
C ALA A 61 -0.98 9.14 5.01
N THR A 62 -2.19 8.67 4.73
CA THR A 62 -3.39 9.51 4.82
C THR A 62 -3.72 9.80 6.28
N GLU A 63 -4.45 10.90 6.52
CA GLU A 63 -4.89 11.29 7.86
C GLU A 63 -5.61 10.15 8.59
N THR A 64 -6.55 9.47 7.91
CA THR A 64 -7.28 8.33 8.48
C THR A 64 -6.35 7.18 8.89
N THR A 65 -5.35 6.84 8.08
CA THR A 65 -4.38 5.79 8.41
C THR A 65 -3.53 6.17 9.62
N ILE A 66 -3.10 7.43 9.73
CA ILE A 66 -2.34 7.94 10.87
C ILE A 66 -3.20 7.92 12.14
N ALA A 67 -4.44 8.45 12.07
CA ALA A 67 -5.37 8.51 13.20
C ALA A 67 -5.72 7.12 13.75
N ALA A 68 -5.76 6.09 12.91
CA ALA A 68 -5.99 4.71 13.34
C ALA A 68 -4.85 4.13 14.20
N GLY A 69 -3.66 4.73 14.16
CA GLY A 69 -2.50 4.31 14.98
C GLY A 69 -1.92 2.93 14.64
N ALA A 70 -2.39 2.28 13.58
CA ALA A 70 -2.06 0.88 13.30
C ALA A 70 -0.56 0.67 13.05
N TYR A 71 0.08 1.52 12.25
CA TYR A 71 1.51 1.44 11.99
C TYR A 71 2.34 1.70 13.25
N GLN A 72 1.98 2.73 14.03
CA GLN A 72 2.66 3.08 15.27
C GLN A 72 2.64 1.89 16.25
N ASN A 73 1.47 1.28 16.43
CA ASN A 73 1.28 0.15 17.33
C ASN A 73 2.04 -1.09 16.86
N LEU A 74 1.96 -1.43 15.57
CA LEU A 74 2.60 -2.62 15.00
C LEU A 74 4.13 -2.51 14.99
N ILE A 75 4.68 -1.34 14.66
CA ILE A 75 6.13 -1.11 14.70
C ILE A 75 6.64 -1.21 16.14
N LYS A 76 5.95 -0.55 17.10
CA LYS A 76 6.33 -0.60 18.51
C LYS A 76 6.17 -2.01 19.12
N ALA A 77 5.18 -2.79 18.69
CA ALA A 77 5.02 -4.17 19.13
C ALA A 77 6.20 -5.06 18.70
N GLN A 78 6.77 -4.83 17.52
CA GLN A 78 7.91 -5.59 16.98
C GLN A 78 9.27 -5.00 17.41
N CYS A 79 9.33 -3.68 17.61
CA CYS A 79 10.51 -2.94 18.03
C CYS A 79 10.14 -1.95 19.14
N PRO A 80 10.09 -2.37 20.42
CA PRO A 80 9.57 -1.57 21.53
C PRO A 80 10.29 -0.24 21.76
N LYS A 81 11.56 -0.14 21.33
CA LYS A 81 12.36 1.08 21.44
C LYS A 81 12.21 2.02 20.24
N ALA A 82 11.43 1.62 19.21
CA ALA A 82 11.27 2.42 18.02
C ALA A 82 10.57 3.76 18.32
N VAL A 83 11.16 4.83 17.80
CA VAL A 83 10.53 6.14 17.70
C VAL A 83 9.82 6.20 16.36
N VAL A 84 8.49 6.28 16.39
CA VAL A 84 7.66 6.31 15.18
C VAL A 84 7.04 7.69 15.06
N ASN A 85 7.58 8.49 14.16
CA ASN A 85 7.00 9.76 13.76
C ASN A 85 6.01 9.54 12.61
N THR A 86 5.00 10.37 12.52
CA THR A 86 3.94 10.23 11.52
C THR A 86 3.64 11.56 10.86
N GLN A 87 3.39 11.55 9.56
CA GLN A 87 3.01 12.73 8.81
C GLN A 87 1.83 12.40 7.90
N ALA A 88 0.72 13.09 8.10
CA ALA A 88 -0.44 13.00 7.21
C ALA A 88 -0.17 13.78 5.92
N CYS A 89 -0.29 13.09 4.77
CA CYS A 89 0.09 13.61 3.45
C CYS A 89 -1.03 13.41 2.42
N SER A 90 -2.28 13.67 2.78
CA SER A 90 -3.44 13.34 1.92
C SER A 90 -3.41 14.04 0.54
N VAL A 91 -2.79 15.21 0.42
CA VAL A 91 -2.62 15.91 -0.86
C VAL A 91 -1.79 15.10 -1.88
N LEU A 92 -0.85 14.28 -1.40
CA LEU A 92 -0.05 13.43 -2.29
C LEU A 92 -0.89 12.41 -3.07
N VAL A 93 -2.08 12.03 -2.57
CA VAL A 93 -3.00 11.16 -3.30
C VAL A 93 -3.48 11.85 -4.59
N ALA A 94 -3.93 13.09 -4.48
CA ALA A 94 -4.38 13.86 -5.63
C ALA A 94 -3.25 14.08 -6.65
N LEU A 95 -2.05 14.44 -6.18
CA LEU A 95 -0.88 14.62 -7.05
C LEU A 95 -0.53 13.32 -7.79
N ALA A 96 -0.57 12.17 -7.11
CA ALA A 96 -0.33 10.87 -7.74
C ALA A 96 -1.35 10.56 -8.84
N GLU A 97 -2.65 10.78 -8.58
CA GLU A 97 -3.73 10.53 -9.55
C GLU A 97 -3.70 11.49 -10.75
N GLU A 98 -3.12 12.69 -10.58
CA GLU A 98 -2.89 13.63 -11.69
C GLU A 98 -1.55 13.40 -12.41
N GLY A 99 -0.76 12.39 -12.00
CA GLY A 99 0.55 12.09 -12.58
C GLY A 99 1.65 13.10 -12.23
N MET A 100 1.41 13.94 -11.23
CA MET A 100 2.38 14.91 -10.73
C MET A 100 3.31 14.23 -9.73
N THR A 101 4.29 13.48 -10.20
CA THR A 101 5.12 12.62 -9.34
C THR A 101 6.54 13.13 -9.12
N ASP A 102 7.07 13.95 -10.04
CA ASP A 102 8.44 14.47 -10.05
C ASP A 102 8.54 15.94 -10.50
N ASN A 103 7.42 16.59 -10.74
CA ASN A 103 7.37 18.00 -11.12
C ASN A 103 7.60 18.93 -9.91
N PRO A 104 7.85 20.25 -10.13
CA PRO A 104 8.10 21.19 -9.05
C PRO A 104 7.01 21.23 -7.96
N VAL A 105 5.74 21.03 -8.31
CA VAL A 105 4.62 21.02 -7.35
C VAL A 105 4.74 19.83 -6.40
N ALA A 106 4.99 18.64 -6.97
CA ALA A 106 5.18 17.43 -6.16
C ALA A 106 6.41 17.54 -5.25
N LEU A 107 7.54 18.05 -5.79
CA LEU A 107 8.77 18.21 -5.01
C LEU A 107 8.58 19.20 -3.83
N GLU A 108 7.90 20.31 -4.04
CA GLU A 108 7.62 21.26 -2.94
C GLU A 108 6.64 20.67 -1.92
N ALA A 109 5.62 19.92 -2.35
CA ALA A 109 4.73 19.20 -1.44
C ALA A 109 5.50 18.16 -0.59
N LEU A 110 6.40 17.39 -1.21
CA LEU A 110 7.23 16.41 -0.51
C LEU A 110 8.17 17.10 0.51
N LYS A 111 8.85 18.19 0.13
CA LYS A 111 9.68 18.99 1.05
C LYS A 111 8.87 19.51 2.24
N HIS A 112 7.66 20.02 1.98
CA HIS A 112 6.76 20.48 3.04
C HIS A 112 6.45 19.36 4.03
N TYR A 113 6.10 18.16 3.56
CA TYR A 113 5.79 17.02 4.42
C TYR A 113 7.02 16.43 5.12
N LEU A 114 8.22 16.61 4.55
CA LEU A 114 9.48 16.23 5.18
C LEU A 114 10.03 17.32 6.15
N GLY A 115 9.33 18.45 6.33
CA GLY A 115 9.82 19.57 7.15
C GLY A 115 10.19 19.20 8.58
N ASN A 116 9.60 18.14 9.13
CA ASN A 116 9.93 17.60 10.46
C ASN A 116 10.84 16.37 10.43
N PHE A 117 11.31 15.96 9.25
CA PHE A 117 12.25 14.86 9.11
C PHE A 117 13.64 15.30 9.64
N THR A 118 14.19 14.56 10.58
CA THR A 118 15.44 14.96 11.25
C THR A 118 16.47 13.85 11.38
N THR A 119 16.09 12.75 12.00
CA THR A 119 17.02 11.68 12.43
C THR A 119 16.51 10.28 12.10
N GLU A 120 15.39 10.18 11.43
CA GLU A 120 14.86 8.91 10.96
C GLU A 120 15.76 8.33 9.88
N ASP A 121 16.02 7.02 9.93
CA ASP A 121 16.76 6.32 8.90
C ASP A 121 15.84 5.54 7.95
N THR A 122 14.54 5.56 8.23
CA THR A 122 13.55 4.84 7.44
C THR A 122 12.28 5.67 7.27
N ILE A 123 11.80 5.77 6.03
CA ILE A 123 10.51 6.33 5.66
C ILE A 123 9.62 5.20 5.18
N LEU A 124 8.47 5.00 5.83
CA LEU A 124 7.46 4.05 5.40
C LEU A 124 6.35 4.76 4.62
N LEU A 125 6.14 4.32 3.39
CA LEU A 125 5.04 4.77 2.53
C LEU A 125 3.76 4.01 2.88
N GLY A 126 2.97 4.56 3.80
CA GLY A 126 1.74 3.99 4.34
C GLY A 126 0.48 4.30 3.51
N CYS A 127 0.63 4.49 2.21
CA CYS A 127 -0.46 4.68 1.25
C CYS A 127 -0.08 4.04 -0.09
N THR A 128 -1.03 3.37 -0.75
CA THR A 128 -0.81 2.73 -2.05
C THR A 128 -0.49 3.69 -3.20
N HIS A 129 -0.81 4.97 -3.03
CA HIS A 129 -0.45 6.01 -4.00
C HIS A 129 1.00 6.48 -3.89
N PHE A 130 1.61 6.36 -2.73
CA PHE A 130 2.91 7.00 -2.46
C PHE A 130 4.15 6.36 -3.09
N PRO A 131 4.16 5.06 -3.47
CA PRO A 131 5.31 4.47 -4.17
C PRO A 131 5.73 5.20 -5.44
N VAL A 132 4.83 5.94 -6.12
CA VAL A 132 5.17 6.76 -7.31
C VAL A 132 6.12 7.91 -6.98
N PHE A 133 6.18 8.34 -5.71
CA PHE A 133 7.09 9.38 -5.23
C PHE A 133 8.42 8.86 -4.70
N LYS A 134 8.63 7.54 -4.68
CA LYS A 134 9.81 6.92 -4.05
C LYS A 134 11.12 7.52 -4.54
N LYS A 135 11.29 7.63 -5.87
CA LYS A 135 12.49 8.23 -6.47
C LYS A 135 12.68 9.70 -6.05
N ALA A 136 11.60 10.48 -6.05
CA ALA A 136 11.66 11.88 -5.63
C ALA A 136 12.03 12.01 -4.14
N LEU A 137 11.47 11.15 -3.27
CA LEU A 137 11.82 11.11 -1.85
C LEU A 137 13.28 10.71 -1.63
N GLU A 138 13.78 9.70 -2.33
CA GLU A 138 15.19 9.26 -2.25
C GLU A 138 16.18 10.37 -2.62
N HIS A 139 15.79 11.31 -3.51
CA HIS A 139 16.61 12.49 -3.83
C HIS A 139 16.49 13.63 -2.80
N LEU A 140 15.42 13.67 -2.02
CA LEU A 140 15.17 14.74 -1.05
C LEU A 140 15.70 14.43 0.36
N VAL A 141 15.96 13.17 0.67
CA VAL A 141 16.44 12.74 1.99
C VAL A 141 17.94 12.48 1.96
N PRO A 142 18.62 12.50 3.12
CA PRO A 142 20.04 12.17 3.21
C PRO A 142 20.36 10.77 2.69
N GLU A 143 21.58 10.59 2.20
CA GLU A 143 22.10 9.27 1.80
C GLU A 143 22.01 8.27 2.96
N GLY A 144 21.58 7.06 2.66
CA GLY A 144 21.42 5.97 3.63
C GLY A 144 20.05 5.88 4.28
N VAL A 145 19.16 6.86 4.09
CA VAL A 145 17.75 6.75 4.48
C VAL A 145 17.04 5.75 3.57
N GLN A 146 16.33 4.79 4.18
CA GLN A 146 15.59 3.78 3.45
C GLN A 146 14.14 4.22 3.21
N VAL A 147 13.71 4.27 1.97
CA VAL A 147 12.30 4.50 1.61
C VAL A 147 11.64 3.16 1.28
N VAL A 148 10.75 2.70 2.15
CA VAL A 148 10.09 1.40 2.04
C VAL A 148 8.58 1.53 1.86
N ASP A 149 7.99 0.55 1.20
CA ASP A 149 6.54 0.41 1.05
C ASP A 149 6.09 -1.01 1.40
N SER A 150 4.78 -1.25 1.40
CA SER A 150 4.22 -2.55 1.77
C SER A 150 4.19 -3.57 0.62
N ALA A 151 4.48 -3.20 -0.64
CA ALA A 151 4.15 -4.03 -1.80
C ALA A 151 4.87 -5.38 -1.78
N GLN A 152 6.20 -5.37 -1.70
CA GLN A 152 7.00 -6.60 -1.72
C GLN A 152 6.73 -7.47 -0.48
N ALA A 153 6.64 -6.85 0.70
CA ALA A 153 6.34 -7.57 1.94
C ALA A 153 4.94 -8.20 1.91
N THR A 154 3.95 -7.52 1.32
CA THR A 154 2.59 -8.06 1.14
C THR A 154 2.59 -9.22 0.15
N ALA A 155 3.30 -9.12 -0.96
CA ALA A 155 3.41 -10.22 -1.92
C ALA A 155 4.03 -11.47 -1.29
N GLN A 156 5.07 -11.30 -0.48
CA GLN A 156 5.70 -12.40 0.27
C GLN A 156 4.75 -12.98 1.32
N ALA A 157 4.04 -12.14 2.07
CA ALA A 157 3.05 -12.57 3.05
C ALA A 157 1.88 -13.33 2.39
N LEU A 158 1.40 -12.87 1.22
CA LEU A 158 0.38 -13.57 0.44
C LEU A 158 0.87 -14.94 -0.03
N LYS A 159 2.10 -15.03 -0.54
CA LYS A 159 2.68 -16.31 -0.96
C LYS A 159 2.72 -17.30 0.20
N GLU A 160 3.15 -16.87 1.38
CA GLU A 160 3.19 -17.71 2.56
C GLU A 160 1.79 -18.11 3.05
N LEU A 161 0.83 -17.17 3.03
CA LEU A 161 -0.57 -17.43 3.36
C LEU A 161 -1.19 -18.49 2.44
N LEU A 162 -0.96 -18.38 1.13
CA LEU A 162 -1.43 -19.37 0.16
C LEU A 162 -0.77 -20.75 0.36
N ARG A 163 0.52 -20.78 0.71
CA ARG A 163 1.24 -22.01 1.00
C ARG A 163 0.69 -22.72 2.23
N GLN A 164 0.47 -21.99 3.32
CA GLN A 164 -0.07 -22.51 4.58
C GLN A 164 -1.49 -23.08 4.43
N ASN A 165 -2.26 -22.53 3.52
CA ASN A 165 -3.63 -22.97 3.23
C ASN A 165 -3.73 -23.96 2.03
N GLU A 166 -2.60 -24.45 1.52
CA GLU A 166 -2.54 -25.38 0.38
C GLU A 166 -3.23 -24.84 -0.90
N LEU A 167 -3.21 -23.50 -1.08
CA LEU A 167 -3.87 -22.79 -2.17
C LEU A 167 -2.93 -22.37 -3.31
N ILE A 168 -1.64 -22.66 -3.20
CA ILE A 168 -0.66 -22.37 -4.27
C ILE A 168 -1.03 -23.14 -5.54
N THR A 169 -1.01 -22.44 -6.68
CA THR A 169 -1.18 -23.11 -7.97
C THR A 169 0.06 -23.91 -8.34
N MET A 170 -0.14 -25.08 -8.89
CA MET A 170 0.94 -25.93 -9.46
C MET A 170 1.08 -25.72 -10.97
N SER A 171 0.24 -24.85 -11.59
CA SER A 171 0.35 -24.58 -13.03
C SER A 171 1.61 -23.75 -13.32
N GLU A 172 2.34 -24.15 -14.35
CA GLU A 172 3.45 -23.37 -14.92
C GLU A 172 2.89 -22.34 -15.90
N GLY A 173 3.28 -21.08 -15.72
CA GLY A 173 2.88 -20.01 -16.63
C GLY A 173 2.58 -18.69 -15.93
N VAL A 174 2.44 -17.65 -16.73
CA VAL A 174 2.06 -16.31 -16.27
C VAL A 174 0.53 -16.27 -16.12
N GLY A 175 0.05 -15.85 -14.95
CA GLY A 175 -1.37 -15.66 -14.69
C GLY A 175 -1.98 -14.52 -15.52
N THR A 176 -3.29 -14.47 -15.59
CA THR A 176 -4.06 -13.37 -16.20
C THR A 176 -4.50 -12.38 -15.14
N ILE A 177 -4.61 -11.11 -15.52
CA ILE A 177 -5.12 -10.03 -14.67
C ILE A 177 -6.46 -9.56 -15.23
N HIS A 178 -7.47 -9.52 -14.37
CA HIS A 178 -8.78 -8.92 -14.66
C HIS A 178 -9.01 -7.76 -13.71
N TYR A 179 -9.41 -6.62 -14.25
CA TYR A 179 -9.69 -5.42 -13.49
C TYR A 179 -11.19 -5.23 -13.33
N LEU A 180 -11.65 -5.06 -12.09
CA LEU A 180 -13.04 -4.75 -11.78
C LEU A 180 -13.09 -3.33 -11.21
N VAL A 181 -13.86 -2.46 -11.83
CA VAL A 181 -13.98 -1.07 -11.42
C VAL A 181 -15.45 -0.72 -11.15
N THR A 182 -15.69 0.18 -10.20
CA THR A 182 -17.04 0.61 -9.81
C THR A 182 -17.42 1.96 -10.38
N ASP A 183 -16.52 2.59 -11.14
CA ASP A 183 -16.71 3.91 -11.72
C ASP A 183 -15.99 3.97 -13.08
N SER A 184 -15.57 5.14 -13.52
CA SER A 184 -15.03 5.43 -14.85
C SER A 184 -13.84 4.55 -15.26
N ILE A 185 -14.07 3.70 -16.27
CA ILE A 185 -13.04 2.88 -16.93
C ILE A 185 -11.90 3.77 -17.45
N ASN A 186 -12.23 4.89 -18.09
CA ASN A 186 -11.24 5.80 -18.66
C ASN A 186 -10.32 6.41 -17.59
N ARG A 187 -10.88 6.80 -16.44
CA ARG A 187 -10.07 7.30 -15.30
C ARG A 187 -9.18 6.18 -14.76
N PHE A 188 -9.72 4.98 -14.59
CA PHE A 188 -8.95 3.83 -14.11
C PHE A 188 -7.78 3.50 -15.04
N GLN A 189 -7.99 3.50 -16.37
CA GLN A 189 -6.91 3.27 -17.36
C GLN A 189 -5.82 4.34 -17.25
N ARG A 190 -6.20 5.62 -17.22
CA ARG A 190 -5.25 6.73 -17.13
C ARG A 190 -4.42 6.69 -15.86
N VAL A 191 -5.08 6.57 -14.71
CA VAL A 191 -4.41 6.53 -13.41
C VAL A 191 -3.63 5.24 -13.23
N GLY A 192 -4.21 4.10 -13.58
CA GLY A 192 -3.55 2.79 -13.49
C GLY A 192 -2.26 2.71 -14.31
N ALA A 193 -2.22 3.34 -15.48
CA ALA A 193 -1.01 3.41 -16.30
C ALA A 193 0.15 4.14 -15.61
N ILE A 194 -0.13 5.16 -14.79
CA ILE A 194 0.89 5.87 -13.99
C ILE A 194 1.54 4.90 -12.99
N PHE A 195 0.72 4.12 -12.28
CA PHE A 195 1.21 3.21 -11.23
C PHE A 195 1.89 1.96 -11.78
N LEU A 196 1.40 1.43 -12.90
CA LEU A 196 1.93 0.20 -13.51
C LEU A 196 3.07 0.46 -14.50
N GLY A 197 3.27 1.72 -14.92
CA GLY A 197 4.26 2.08 -15.92
C GLY A 197 3.97 1.53 -17.33
N THR A 198 2.74 1.04 -17.56
CA THR A 198 2.30 0.47 -18.82
C THR A 198 0.81 0.73 -19.04
N SER A 199 0.39 0.84 -20.31
CA SER A 199 -1.02 1.01 -20.63
C SER A 199 -1.86 -0.22 -20.27
N LEU A 200 -3.09 0.03 -19.82
CA LEU A 200 -4.05 -1.02 -19.51
C LEU A 200 -4.93 -1.29 -20.73
N ASN A 201 -5.12 -2.58 -21.06
CA ASN A 201 -6.09 -2.95 -22.09
C ASN A 201 -7.52 -2.74 -21.55
N ALA A 202 -8.34 -1.97 -22.28
CA ALA A 202 -9.72 -1.71 -21.93
C ALA A 202 -10.57 -2.99 -21.83
N GLU A 203 -10.29 -3.99 -22.67
CA GLU A 203 -11.00 -5.27 -22.69
C GLU A 203 -10.78 -6.10 -21.40
N ALA A 204 -9.70 -5.83 -20.66
CA ALA A 204 -9.42 -6.48 -19.38
C ALA A 204 -10.11 -5.78 -18.20
N ILE A 205 -10.86 -4.69 -18.44
CA ILE A 205 -11.51 -3.88 -17.41
C ILE A 205 -13.03 -4.06 -17.50
N GLU A 206 -13.62 -4.51 -16.43
CA GLU A 206 -15.07 -4.71 -16.29
C GLU A 206 -15.64 -3.69 -15.32
N LEU A 207 -16.70 -2.97 -15.72
CA LEU A 207 -17.48 -2.12 -14.82
C LEU A 207 -18.45 -3.00 -14.04
N VAL A 208 -18.39 -2.92 -12.72
CA VAL A 208 -19.23 -3.70 -11.82
C VAL A 208 -20.01 -2.77 -10.87
N ASP A 209 -21.23 -3.16 -10.53
CA ASP A 209 -22.02 -2.50 -9.50
C ASP A 209 -21.66 -3.09 -8.13
N ALA A 210 -21.19 -2.24 -7.22
CA ALA A 210 -20.79 -2.62 -5.87
C ALA A 210 -21.84 -2.27 -4.79
N CYS A 211 -23.07 -1.87 -5.20
CA CYS A 211 -24.18 -1.56 -4.29
C CYS A 211 -24.84 -2.83 -3.74
#